data_65369b4cf6821320794b14f9835f3074
#
_entry.id   65369b4cf6821320794b14f9835f3074
#
_cell.length_a   1.000
_cell.length_b   1.000
_cell.length_c   1.000
_cell.angle_alpha   90.00
_cell.angle_beta   90.00
_cell.angle_gamma   90.00
#
_symmetry.space_group_name_H-M   'P 1'
#
loop_
_entity.id
_entity.type
_entity.pdbx_description
1 polymer ?
#
loop_
_entity_poly.entity_id
_entity_poly.type
_entity_poly.pdbx_seq_one_letter_code
_entity_poly.pdbx_strand_id
1 'polypeptide(L)'
;MSSLKSTFKRTLLTIAMGSAILTTASCSWLNSIEDPTEGWSADKLYVEGRDNLNEGNWETARDYYQKLEARYPFGKYAQQAQIETAYSYFREREMSQAIIACDRFLRQYPDHPLSPYALYIKGVATLDEDDGWMNWLTKQDLSQRDAQAARDSFDIFKELVERFPHSRYANDARERMYELIYAQAQYEVNTARYYYKRHAYLAAINRCQTVLNDFQSTDQAEQALQIMKDSYKALGMEDKVKDIERIIEANKNRPSQKSVQRVMQAPQVEAPQ
;
A
#
# COMPACT_ATOMS: atom_id res chain seq x y z
N MET A 1 -65.24 -32.37 -24.94
CA MET A 1 -63.84 -31.87 -24.88
C MET A 1 -63.65 -30.40 -24.42
N SER A 2 -64.75 -29.62 -24.33
CA SER A 2 -64.68 -28.18 -23.94
C SER A 2 -64.63 -27.95 -22.42
N SER A 3 -65.25 -28.83 -21.64
CA SER A 3 -65.27 -28.72 -20.13
C SER A 3 -63.94 -28.92 -19.43
N LEU A 4 -63.11 -29.83 -19.95
CA LEU A 4 -61.79 -30.14 -19.36
C LEU A 4 -60.76 -28.98 -19.51
N LYS A 5 -60.87 -28.21 -20.60
CA LYS A 5 -60.00 -27.06 -20.87
C LYS A 5 -60.33 -25.86 -19.99
N SER A 6 -61.58 -25.73 -19.57
CA SER A 6 -62.03 -24.64 -18.69
C SER A 6 -61.61 -24.84 -17.22
N THR A 7 -61.69 -26.07 -16.75
CA THR A 7 -61.21 -26.42 -15.38
C THR A 7 -59.70 -26.33 -15.27
N PHE A 8 -58.94 -26.74 -16.29
CA PHE A 8 -57.47 -26.65 -16.29
C PHE A 8 -56.97 -25.19 -16.31
N LYS A 9 -57.66 -24.29 -17.07
CA LYS A 9 -57.34 -22.84 -17.00
C LYS A 9 -57.64 -22.20 -15.67
N ARG A 10 -58.69 -22.61 -14.97
CA ARG A 10 -59.06 -22.07 -13.65
C ARG A 10 -58.09 -22.53 -12.57
N THR A 11 -57.62 -23.78 -12.60
CA THR A 11 -56.61 -24.29 -11.66
C THR A 11 -55.22 -23.67 -11.90
N LEU A 12 -54.84 -23.40 -13.15
CA LEU A 12 -53.58 -22.69 -13.46
C LEU A 12 -53.60 -21.24 -12.96
N LEU A 13 -54.74 -20.57 -13.09
CA LEU A 13 -54.92 -19.20 -12.64
C LEU A 13 -54.85 -19.06 -11.09
N THR A 14 -55.43 -20.04 -10.38
CA THR A 14 -55.37 -20.05 -8.91
C THR A 14 -53.99 -20.37 -8.39
N ILE A 15 -53.21 -21.24 -9.05
CA ILE A 15 -51.81 -21.51 -8.68
C ILE A 15 -50.90 -20.29 -8.95
N ALA A 16 -51.14 -19.59 -10.08
CA ALA A 16 -50.39 -18.38 -10.40
C ALA A 16 -50.68 -17.22 -9.44
N MET A 17 -51.92 -17.05 -8.97
CA MET A 17 -52.27 -16.09 -7.91
C MET A 17 -51.71 -16.46 -6.57
N GLY A 18 -51.68 -17.73 -6.21
CA GLY A 18 -51.09 -18.23 -4.93
C GLY A 18 -49.58 -18.01 -4.84
N SER A 19 -48.86 -18.20 -5.95
CA SER A 19 -47.41 -17.97 -5.99
C SER A 19 -47.02 -16.48 -5.95
N ALA A 20 -47.86 -15.57 -6.48
CA ALA A 20 -47.61 -14.12 -6.43
C ALA A 20 -47.78 -13.55 -5.01
N ILE A 21 -48.60 -14.13 -4.16
CA ILE A 21 -48.82 -13.69 -2.76
C ILE A 21 -47.66 -14.15 -1.85
N LEU A 22 -47.05 -15.32 -2.14
CA LEU A 22 -45.91 -15.86 -1.37
C LEU A 22 -44.62 -15.08 -1.57
N THR A 23 -44.43 -14.39 -2.71
CA THR A 23 -43.22 -13.60 -2.98
C THR A 23 -43.22 -12.24 -2.30
N THR A 24 -44.38 -11.67 -1.93
CA THR A 24 -44.44 -10.36 -1.23
C THR A 24 -44.28 -10.50 0.28
N ALA A 25 -44.55 -11.65 0.87
CA ALA A 25 -44.37 -11.87 2.32
C ALA A 25 -42.91 -12.12 2.70
N SER A 26 -42.05 -12.49 1.76
CA SER A 26 -40.62 -12.81 2.02
C SER A 26 -39.76 -11.57 2.31
N CYS A 27 -40.11 -10.40 1.77
CA CYS A 27 -39.34 -9.17 2.00
C CYS A 27 -39.62 -8.50 3.35
N SER A 28 -40.77 -8.79 3.98
CA SER A 28 -41.16 -8.15 5.25
C SER A 28 -40.48 -8.77 6.49
N TRP A 29 -40.06 -10.03 6.39
CA TRP A 29 -39.40 -10.71 7.52
C TRP A 29 -37.92 -10.38 7.63
N LEU A 30 -37.26 -10.01 6.53
CA LEU A 30 -35.85 -9.57 6.54
C LEU A 30 -35.66 -8.18 7.13
N ASN A 31 -36.71 -7.36 7.23
CA ASN A 31 -36.64 -6.01 7.81
C ASN A 31 -36.83 -5.96 9.34
N SER A 32 -36.95 -7.08 10.02
CA SER A 32 -37.22 -7.12 11.45
C SER A 32 -36.00 -7.54 12.31
N ILE A 33 -34.79 -7.47 11.80
CA ILE A 33 -33.62 -7.50 12.67
C ILE A 33 -33.45 -6.06 13.19
N GLU A 34 -34.09 -5.79 14.34
CA GLU A 34 -33.89 -4.53 15.06
C GLU A 34 -32.39 -4.34 15.31
N ASP A 35 -31.82 -3.24 14.83
CA ASP A 35 -30.43 -2.92 15.10
C ASP A 35 -30.29 -2.63 16.62
N PRO A 36 -29.58 -3.49 17.37
CA PRO A 36 -29.46 -3.34 18.84
C PRO A 36 -28.81 -2.01 19.24
N THR A 37 -28.22 -1.30 18.28
CA THR A 37 -27.59 0.01 18.50
C THR A 37 -28.50 1.18 18.12
N GLU A 38 -29.79 0.93 17.82
CA GLU A 38 -30.75 2.00 17.52
C GLU A 38 -30.84 2.96 18.69
N GLY A 39 -30.81 4.26 18.41
CA GLY A 39 -30.82 5.31 19.45
C GLY A 39 -29.48 5.51 20.20
N TRP A 40 -28.43 4.79 19.89
CA TRP A 40 -27.14 5.06 20.53
C TRP A 40 -26.54 6.39 20.05
N SER A 41 -25.94 7.11 21.00
CA SER A 41 -25.22 8.34 20.70
C SER A 41 -23.92 8.08 19.94
N ALA A 42 -23.40 9.11 19.27
CA ALA A 42 -22.11 9.04 18.58
C ALA A 42 -20.95 8.65 19.54
N ASP A 43 -20.98 9.18 20.78
CA ASP A 43 -20.00 8.83 21.81
C ASP A 43 -20.04 7.33 22.14
N LYS A 44 -21.24 6.76 22.32
CA LYS A 44 -21.38 5.35 22.65
C LYS A 44 -20.92 4.46 21.50
N LEU A 45 -21.33 4.74 20.26
CA LEU A 45 -20.88 3.99 19.07
C LEU A 45 -19.35 4.03 18.91
N TYR A 46 -18.75 5.21 19.15
CA TYR A 46 -17.32 5.38 19.06
C TYR A 46 -16.56 4.59 20.14
N VAL A 47 -17.02 4.65 21.39
CA VAL A 47 -16.39 3.94 22.50
C VAL A 47 -16.43 2.43 22.28
N GLU A 48 -17.60 1.87 21.93
CA GLU A 48 -17.73 0.44 21.64
C GLU A 48 -16.86 0.00 20.43
N GLY A 49 -16.83 0.81 19.36
CA GLY A 49 -15.94 0.57 18.23
C GLY A 49 -14.47 0.52 18.65
N ARG A 50 -14.03 1.50 19.46
CA ARG A 50 -12.65 1.57 19.93
C ARG A 50 -12.29 0.44 20.90
N ASP A 51 -13.20 0.04 21.78
CA ASP A 51 -12.95 -1.05 22.73
C ASP A 51 -12.80 -2.37 21.96
N ASN A 52 -13.68 -2.66 20.98
CA ASN A 52 -13.54 -3.80 20.10
C ASN A 52 -12.23 -3.75 19.27
N LEU A 53 -11.84 -2.57 18.78
CA LEU A 53 -10.57 -2.37 18.07
C LEU A 53 -9.38 -2.71 18.97
N ASN A 54 -9.38 -2.31 20.24
CA ASN A 54 -8.33 -2.60 21.21
C ASN A 54 -8.25 -4.09 21.56
N GLU A 55 -9.39 -4.78 21.57
CA GLU A 55 -9.48 -6.22 21.79
C GLU A 55 -9.08 -7.06 20.57
N GLY A 56 -8.93 -6.43 19.41
CA GLY A 56 -8.62 -7.13 18.15
C GLY A 56 -9.84 -7.66 17.41
N ASN A 57 -11.04 -7.25 17.80
CA ASN A 57 -12.31 -7.59 17.15
C ASN A 57 -12.57 -6.63 15.97
N TRP A 58 -11.71 -6.73 14.92
CA TRP A 58 -11.64 -5.73 13.85
C TRP A 58 -12.95 -5.56 13.08
N GLU A 59 -13.62 -6.64 12.73
CA GLU A 59 -14.90 -6.61 12.02
C GLU A 59 -15.99 -5.92 12.84
N THR A 60 -16.11 -6.28 14.11
CA THR A 60 -17.08 -5.66 15.04
C THR A 60 -16.80 -4.17 15.23
N ALA A 61 -15.53 -3.79 15.37
CA ALA A 61 -15.15 -2.38 15.46
C ALA A 61 -15.59 -1.60 14.21
N ARG A 62 -15.38 -2.15 13.01
CA ARG A 62 -15.82 -1.53 11.74
C ARG A 62 -17.34 -1.39 11.66
N ASP A 63 -18.11 -2.36 12.15
CA ASP A 63 -19.57 -2.28 12.17
C ASP A 63 -20.04 -1.08 13.00
N TYR A 64 -19.48 -0.88 14.20
CA TYR A 64 -19.78 0.30 15.01
C TYR A 64 -19.37 1.61 14.34
N TYR A 65 -18.20 1.68 13.72
CA TYR A 65 -17.73 2.87 13.01
C TYR A 65 -18.58 3.19 11.78
N GLN A 66 -19.02 2.19 11.01
CA GLN A 66 -19.92 2.37 9.88
C GLN A 66 -21.29 2.89 10.33
N LYS A 67 -21.85 2.36 11.42
CA LYS A 67 -23.08 2.88 12.04
C LYS A 67 -22.92 4.31 12.51
N LEU A 68 -21.78 4.64 13.10
CA LEU A 68 -21.45 6.00 13.51
C LEU A 68 -21.40 6.94 12.32
N GLU A 69 -20.67 6.59 11.26
CA GLU A 69 -20.58 7.41 10.04
C GLU A 69 -21.96 7.59 9.37
N ALA A 70 -22.77 6.54 9.32
CA ALA A 70 -24.10 6.59 8.71
C ALA A 70 -25.08 7.49 9.46
N ARG A 71 -25.02 7.50 10.80
CA ARG A 71 -25.96 8.27 11.65
C ARG A 71 -25.45 9.68 11.99
N TYR A 72 -24.12 9.83 12.10
CA TYR A 72 -23.48 11.07 12.55
C TYR A 72 -22.33 11.52 11.62
N PRO A 73 -22.58 11.69 10.31
CA PRO A 73 -21.53 11.90 9.30
C PRO A 73 -20.72 13.18 9.53
N PHE A 74 -21.28 14.16 10.23
CA PHE A 74 -20.61 15.44 10.54
C PHE A 74 -20.23 15.55 12.03
N GLY A 75 -20.32 14.46 12.77
CA GLY A 75 -19.96 14.43 14.18
C GLY A 75 -18.45 14.46 14.41
N LYS A 76 -18.05 14.87 15.61
CA LYS A 76 -16.63 14.97 16.04
C LYS A 76 -15.85 13.65 15.90
N TYR A 77 -16.54 12.51 15.88
CA TYR A 77 -15.93 11.19 15.78
C TYR A 77 -15.94 10.61 14.36
N ALA A 78 -16.66 11.22 13.41
CA ALA A 78 -16.79 10.66 12.07
C ALA A 78 -15.42 10.51 11.37
N GLN A 79 -14.57 11.52 11.47
CA GLN A 79 -13.24 11.51 10.88
C GLN A 79 -12.33 10.49 11.55
N GLN A 80 -12.40 10.37 12.88
CA GLN A 80 -11.63 9.37 13.62
C GLN A 80 -12.11 7.95 13.30
N ALA A 81 -13.42 7.72 13.20
CA ALA A 81 -13.99 6.43 12.84
C ALA A 81 -13.57 5.97 11.45
N GLN A 82 -13.49 6.89 10.47
CA GLN A 82 -13.01 6.57 9.12
C GLN A 82 -11.56 6.07 9.12
N ILE A 83 -10.68 6.72 9.84
CA ILE A 83 -9.27 6.30 9.87
C ILE A 83 -9.08 5.01 10.68
N GLU A 84 -9.87 4.81 11.75
CA GLU A 84 -9.82 3.57 12.52
C GLU A 84 -10.43 2.39 11.75
N THR A 85 -11.38 2.64 10.85
CA THR A 85 -11.86 1.66 9.86
C THR A 85 -10.72 1.24 8.91
N ALA A 86 -9.96 2.19 8.38
CA ALA A 86 -8.79 1.88 7.54
C ALA A 86 -7.74 1.06 8.31
N TYR A 87 -7.47 1.43 9.57
CA TYR A 87 -6.56 0.69 10.43
C TYR A 87 -7.07 -0.73 10.73
N SER A 88 -8.37 -0.93 10.94
CA SER A 88 -8.96 -2.25 11.18
C SER A 88 -8.74 -3.19 9.99
N TYR A 89 -8.99 -2.72 8.75
CA TYR A 89 -8.68 -3.47 7.54
C TYR A 89 -7.20 -3.83 7.44
N PHE A 90 -6.33 -2.86 7.73
CA PHE A 90 -4.88 -3.09 7.72
C PHE A 90 -4.46 -4.18 8.72
N ARG A 91 -5.03 -4.16 9.93
CA ARG A 91 -4.72 -5.16 10.98
C ARG A 91 -5.23 -6.56 10.63
N GLU A 92 -6.31 -6.65 9.88
CA GLU A 92 -6.91 -7.89 9.41
C GLU A 92 -6.25 -8.44 8.14
N ARG A 93 -5.24 -7.72 7.62
CA ARG A 93 -4.52 -8.07 6.38
C ARG A 93 -5.37 -7.91 5.12
N GLU A 94 -6.44 -7.16 5.19
CA GLU A 94 -7.26 -6.77 4.03
C GLU A 94 -6.69 -5.49 3.38
N MET A 95 -5.50 -5.61 2.78
CA MET A 95 -4.71 -4.47 2.33
C MET A 95 -5.43 -3.62 1.29
N SER A 96 -6.09 -4.23 0.31
CA SER A 96 -6.86 -3.50 -0.71
C SER A 96 -7.97 -2.65 -0.08
N GLN A 97 -8.67 -3.17 0.94
CA GLN A 97 -9.72 -2.42 1.64
C GLN A 97 -9.12 -1.29 2.49
N ALA A 98 -7.98 -1.53 3.12
CA ALA A 98 -7.26 -0.49 3.87
C ALA A 98 -6.85 0.67 2.96
N ILE A 99 -6.31 0.38 1.77
CA ILE A 99 -5.92 1.39 0.75
C ILE A 99 -7.14 2.21 0.32
N ILE A 100 -8.26 1.55 -0.02
CA ILE A 100 -9.51 2.21 -0.42
C ILE A 100 -10.04 3.12 0.70
N ALA A 101 -10.02 2.66 1.95
CA ALA A 101 -10.46 3.44 3.09
C ALA A 101 -9.56 4.66 3.35
N CYS A 102 -8.24 4.50 3.26
CA CYS A 102 -7.29 5.60 3.33
C CYS A 102 -7.51 6.63 2.21
N ASP A 103 -7.71 6.18 0.96
CA ASP A 103 -7.98 7.05 -0.16
C ASP A 103 -9.28 7.84 0.00
N ARG A 104 -10.33 7.21 0.54
CA ARG A 104 -11.58 7.89 0.87
C ARG A 104 -11.34 9.01 1.88
N PHE A 105 -10.61 8.72 2.95
CA PHE A 105 -10.26 9.70 3.98
C PHE A 105 -9.46 10.88 3.42
N LEU A 106 -8.38 10.59 2.68
CA LEU A 106 -7.49 11.60 2.10
C LEU A 106 -8.18 12.50 1.06
N ARG A 107 -9.13 11.97 0.30
CA ARG A 107 -9.95 12.79 -0.62
C ARG A 107 -10.90 13.73 0.11
N GLN A 108 -11.48 13.29 1.23
CA GLN A 108 -12.41 14.12 2.01
C GLN A 108 -11.70 15.11 2.91
N TYR A 109 -10.55 14.74 3.43
CA TYR A 109 -9.82 15.49 4.47
C TYR A 109 -8.32 15.56 4.16
N PRO A 110 -7.90 16.21 3.06
CA PRO A 110 -6.50 16.18 2.61
C PRO A 110 -5.51 16.76 3.63
N ASP A 111 -5.90 17.80 4.36
CA ASP A 111 -5.03 18.53 5.30
C ASP A 111 -5.41 18.28 6.78
N HIS A 112 -6.12 17.20 7.04
CA HIS A 112 -6.50 16.85 8.41
C HIS A 112 -5.27 16.38 9.22
N PRO A 113 -5.22 16.60 10.55
CA PRO A 113 -4.11 16.12 11.40
C PRO A 113 -3.84 14.61 11.32
N LEU A 114 -4.83 13.82 10.93
CA LEU A 114 -4.69 12.37 10.70
C LEU A 114 -4.29 11.98 9.27
N SER A 115 -4.18 12.93 8.33
CA SER A 115 -3.79 12.62 6.95
C SER A 115 -2.37 12.03 6.82
N PRO A 116 -1.37 12.43 7.62
CA PRO A 116 -0.09 11.74 7.64
C PRO A 116 -0.21 10.27 8.07
N TYR A 117 -1.12 9.96 9.00
CA TYR A 117 -1.37 8.58 9.40
C TYR A 117 -2.05 7.77 8.31
N ALA A 118 -3.03 8.35 7.62
CA ALA A 118 -3.66 7.71 6.47
C ALA A 118 -2.67 7.39 5.35
N LEU A 119 -1.80 8.35 5.00
CA LEU A 119 -0.72 8.14 4.02
C LEU A 119 0.24 7.04 4.48
N TYR A 120 0.59 7.02 5.75
CA TYR A 120 1.48 6.01 6.29
C TYR A 120 0.88 4.60 6.20
N ILE A 121 -0.37 4.40 6.65
CA ILE A 121 -1.07 3.11 6.50
C ILE A 121 -1.15 2.71 5.03
N LYS A 122 -1.54 3.65 4.15
CA LYS A 122 -1.65 3.40 2.71
C LYS A 122 -0.32 2.94 2.13
N GLY A 123 0.79 3.62 2.43
CA GLY A 123 2.11 3.26 1.95
C GLY A 123 2.56 1.87 2.40
N VAL A 124 2.33 1.53 3.68
CA VAL A 124 2.64 0.19 4.20
C VAL A 124 1.75 -0.88 3.57
N ALA A 125 0.43 -0.62 3.46
CA ALA A 125 -0.52 -1.56 2.88
C ALA A 125 -0.21 -1.85 1.40
N THR A 126 0.22 -0.84 0.63
CA THR A 126 0.61 -1.00 -0.79
C THR A 126 1.79 -1.95 -0.96
N LEU A 127 2.76 -1.94 -0.03
CA LEU A 127 3.88 -2.88 -0.05
C LEU A 127 3.50 -4.30 0.37
N ASP A 128 2.50 -4.42 1.24
CA ASP A 128 2.17 -5.65 1.94
C ASP A 128 1.03 -6.42 1.24
N GLU A 129 0.48 -5.86 0.14
CA GLU A 129 -0.67 -6.42 -0.56
C GLU A 129 -0.40 -7.83 -1.12
N ASP A 130 0.87 -8.13 -1.43
CA ASP A 130 1.23 -9.40 -2.07
C ASP A 130 1.95 -10.42 -1.20
N ASP A 131 2.77 -10.07 -0.16
CA ASP A 131 3.50 -11.09 0.64
C ASP A 131 4.27 -10.55 1.87
N GLY A 132 4.03 -9.32 2.28
CA GLY A 132 4.78 -8.69 3.37
C GLY A 132 6.14 -8.11 2.92
N TRP A 133 6.39 -6.86 3.26
CA TRP A 133 7.56 -6.08 2.85
C TRP A 133 8.92 -6.74 3.19
N MET A 134 8.99 -7.56 4.24
CA MET A 134 10.20 -8.30 4.63
C MET A 134 10.55 -9.39 3.60
N ASN A 135 9.55 -10.07 3.04
CA ASN A 135 9.75 -11.05 1.98
C ASN A 135 10.20 -10.40 0.67
N TRP A 136 9.72 -9.18 0.38
CA TRP A 136 10.14 -8.44 -0.79
C TRP A 136 11.64 -8.11 -0.76
N LEU A 137 12.22 -7.71 0.39
CA LEU A 137 13.65 -7.43 0.54
C LEU A 137 14.53 -8.67 0.33
N THR A 138 14.01 -9.86 0.57
CA THR A 138 14.75 -11.14 0.50
C THR A 138 14.54 -11.89 -0.81
N LYS A 139 13.50 -11.57 -1.60
CA LYS A 139 13.24 -12.21 -2.89
C LYS A 139 14.33 -11.87 -3.91
N GLN A 140 14.95 -12.89 -4.48
CA GLN A 140 15.93 -12.75 -5.58
C GLN A 140 15.27 -12.42 -6.92
N ASP A 141 13.99 -12.72 -7.09
CA ASP A 141 13.19 -12.46 -8.28
C ASP A 141 11.98 -11.60 -7.90
N LEU A 142 12.12 -10.28 -8.07
CA LEU A 142 10.98 -9.37 -8.01
C LEU A 142 10.11 -9.56 -9.26
N SER A 143 8.84 -9.88 -9.08
CA SER A 143 7.88 -9.84 -10.17
C SER A 143 7.68 -8.39 -10.65
N GLN A 144 7.15 -8.20 -11.86
CA GLN A 144 6.83 -6.83 -12.33
C GLN A 144 5.82 -6.13 -11.41
N ARG A 145 4.94 -6.89 -10.79
CA ARG A 145 3.93 -6.39 -9.84
C ARG A 145 4.58 -5.89 -8.55
N ASP A 146 5.52 -6.65 -7.98
CA ASP A 146 6.26 -6.25 -6.78
C ASP A 146 7.06 -4.96 -7.01
N ALA A 147 7.64 -4.81 -8.19
CA ALA A 147 8.37 -3.59 -8.57
C ALA A 147 7.44 -2.38 -8.73
N GLN A 148 6.19 -2.57 -9.15
CA GLN A 148 5.21 -1.49 -9.23
C GLN A 148 4.72 -1.09 -7.84
N ALA A 149 4.35 -2.05 -6.99
CA ALA A 149 3.95 -1.82 -5.61
C ALA A 149 5.02 -1.05 -4.81
N ALA A 150 6.30 -1.37 -5.06
CA ALA A 150 7.41 -0.67 -4.45
C ALA A 150 7.50 0.81 -4.91
N ARG A 151 7.29 1.09 -6.19
CA ARG A 151 7.24 2.47 -6.72
C ARG A 151 6.05 3.24 -6.15
N ASP A 152 4.87 2.64 -6.18
CA ASP A 152 3.65 3.27 -5.69
C ASP A 152 3.75 3.60 -4.19
N SER A 153 4.29 2.67 -3.40
CA SER A 153 4.55 2.91 -1.98
C SER A 153 5.60 4.00 -1.75
N PHE A 154 6.67 4.03 -2.54
CA PHE A 154 7.66 5.10 -2.48
C PHE A 154 7.03 6.47 -2.72
N ASP A 155 6.17 6.61 -3.74
CA ASP A 155 5.50 7.86 -4.06
C ASP A 155 4.53 8.28 -2.95
N ILE A 156 3.84 7.34 -2.31
CA ILE A 156 2.98 7.62 -1.15
C ILE A 156 3.79 8.13 0.05
N PHE A 157 4.92 7.48 0.38
CA PHE A 157 5.79 7.93 1.47
C PHE A 157 6.45 9.28 1.15
N LYS A 158 6.80 9.52 -0.11
CA LYS A 158 7.31 10.80 -0.58
C LYS A 158 6.27 11.90 -0.37
N GLU A 159 5.02 11.68 -0.77
CA GLU A 159 3.91 12.61 -0.51
C GLU A 159 3.78 12.91 1.00
N LEU A 160 3.84 11.89 1.85
CA LEU A 160 3.80 12.06 3.30
C LEU A 160 4.92 12.99 3.80
N VAL A 161 6.15 12.73 3.37
CA VAL A 161 7.34 13.48 3.82
C VAL A 161 7.31 14.93 3.30
N GLU A 162 6.86 15.16 2.07
CA GLU A 162 6.80 16.49 1.46
C GLU A 162 5.68 17.36 2.06
N ARG A 163 4.49 16.77 2.26
CA ARG A 163 3.34 17.52 2.80
C ARG A 163 3.37 17.66 4.33
N PHE A 164 3.90 16.66 5.02
CA PHE A 164 3.87 16.58 6.48
C PHE A 164 5.25 16.27 7.07
N PRO A 165 6.28 17.11 6.81
CA PRO A 165 7.69 16.82 7.16
C PRO A 165 7.93 16.69 8.66
N HIS A 166 7.08 17.28 9.50
CA HIS A 166 7.17 17.26 10.96
C HIS A 166 6.24 16.24 11.62
N SER A 167 5.54 15.40 10.83
CA SER A 167 4.71 14.35 11.41
C SER A 167 5.58 13.27 12.06
N ARG A 168 5.06 12.62 13.09
CA ARG A 168 5.75 11.49 13.74
C ARG A 168 6.02 10.31 12.80
N TYR A 169 5.34 10.24 11.66
CA TYR A 169 5.51 9.20 10.65
C TYR A 169 6.57 9.55 9.60
N ALA A 170 6.99 10.82 9.49
CA ALA A 170 7.86 11.27 8.42
C ALA A 170 9.26 10.64 8.48
N ASN A 171 9.79 10.37 9.66
CA ASN A 171 11.11 9.74 9.81
C ASN A 171 11.07 8.28 9.36
N ASP A 172 10.10 7.50 9.83
CA ASP A 172 9.93 6.11 9.41
C ASP A 172 9.63 6.01 7.90
N ALA A 173 8.81 6.94 7.36
CA ALA A 173 8.56 7.02 5.92
C ALA A 173 9.85 7.24 5.10
N ARG A 174 10.78 8.12 5.56
CA ARG A 174 12.09 8.32 4.91
C ARG A 174 12.94 7.06 4.94
N GLU A 175 12.95 6.34 6.07
CA GLU A 175 13.68 5.07 6.18
C GLU A 175 13.14 4.04 5.19
N ARG A 176 11.83 3.89 5.11
CA ARG A 176 11.18 2.99 4.13
C ARG A 176 11.47 3.37 2.69
N MET A 177 11.40 4.66 2.36
CA MET A 177 11.78 5.15 1.02
C MET A 177 13.22 4.75 0.67
N TYR A 178 14.14 4.88 1.62
CA TYR A 178 15.52 4.45 1.42
C TYR A 178 15.65 2.94 1.18
N GLU A 179 14.98 2.13 2.01
CA GLU A 179 14.97 0.67 1.87
C GLU A 179 14.43 0.23 0.51
N LEU A 180 13.37 0.89 0.03
CA LEU A 180 12.77 0.64 -1.28
C LEU A 180 13.75 0.94 -2.42
N ILE A 181 14.40 2.09 -2.40
CA ILE A 181 15.42 2.48 -3.38
C ILE A 181 16.59 1.49 -3.35
N TYR A 182 17.09 1.18 -2.16
CA TYR A 182 18.22 0.26 -1.99
C TYR A 182 17.92 -1.12 -2.55
N ALA A 183 16.76 -1.67 -2.26
CA ALA A 183 16.38 -3.00 -2.71
C ALA A 183 16.15 -3.06 -4.23
N GLN A 184 15.57 -2.01 -4.84
CA GLN A 184 15.43 -1.92 -6.29
C GLN A 184 16.82 -1.84 -6.98
N ALA A 185 17.70 -0.99 -6.47
CA ALA A 185 19.07 -0.89 -6.98
C ALA A 185 19.83 -2.23 -6.88
N GLN A 186 19.68 -2.92 -5.76
CA GLN A 186 20.30 -4.23 -5.54
C GLN A 186 19.77 -5.30 -6.50
N TYR A 187 18.47 -5.29 -6.78
CA TYR A 187 17.85 -6.17 -7.77
C TYR A 187 18.45 -5.94 -9.17
N GLU A 188 18.57 -4.69 -9.62
CA GLU A 188 19.14 -4.35 -10.91
C GLU A 188 20.62 -4.78 -11.01
N VAL A 189 21.42 -4.58 -9.95
CA VAL A 189 22.82 -5.04 -9.90
C VAL A 189 22.92 -6.57 -9.94
N ASN A 190 22.06 -7.28 -9.21
CA ASN A 190 22.03 -8.74 -9.24
C ASN A 190 21.66 -9.27 -10.62
N THR A 191 20.70 -8.63 -11.28
CA THR A 191 20.28 -8.94 -12.64
C THR A 191 21.41 -8.65 -13.65
N ALA A 192 22.10 -7.51 -13.51
CA ALA A 192 23.28 -7.19 -14.32
C ALA A 192 24.39 -8.25 -14.18
N ARG A 193 24.68 -8.66 -12.94
CA ARG A 193 25.67 -9.70 -12.64
C ARG A 193 25.27 -11.05 -13.22
N TYR A 194 24.01 -11.40 -13.21
CA TYR A 194 23.49 -12.61 -13.84
C TYR A 194 23.72 -12.60 -15.36
N TYR A 195 23.37 -11.49 -16.05
CA TYR A 195 23.61 -11.35 -17.48
C TYR A 195 25.11 -11.37 -17.82
N TYR A 196 25.95 -10.69 -17.04
CA TYR A 196 27.40 -10.71 -17.20
C TYR A 196 27.96 -12.14 -17.16
N LYS A 197 27.58 -12.94 -16.17
CA LYS A 197 27.99 -14.35 -16.04
C LYS A 197 27.55 -15.22 -17.22
N ARG A 198 26.52 -14.84 -17.93
CA ARG A 198 26.01 -15.51 -19.15
C ARG A 198 26.59 -14.94 -20.45
N HIS A 199 27.58 -14.08 -20.35
CA HIS A 199 28.21 -13.40 -21.49
C HIS A 199 27.23 -12.50 -22.29
N ALA A 200 26.08 -12.16 -21.73
CA ALA A 200 25.11 -11.22 -22.30
C ALA A 200 25.47 -9.77 -21.90
N TYR A 201 26.68 -9.33 -22.34
CA TYR A 201 27.28 -8.08 -21.85
C TYR A 201 26.46 -6.84 -22.13
N LEU A 202 25.78 -6.73 -23.28
CA LEU A 202 24.91 -5.59 -23.59
C LEU A 202 23.69 -5.52 -22.63
N ALA A 203 23.13 -6.69 -22.31
CA ALA A 203 22.02 -6.73 -21.32
C ALA A 203 22.51 -6.34 -19.91
N ALA A 204 23.72 -6.78 -19.52
CA ALA A 204 24.33 -6.36 -18.27
C ALA A 204 24.54 -4.84 -18.22
N ILE A 205 25.08 -4.25 -19.29
CA ILE A 205 25.28 -2.80 -19.41
C ILE A 205 23.96 -2.04 -19.27
N ASN A 206 22.90 -2.48 -19.94
CA ASN A 206 21.59 -1.82 -19.85
C ASN A 206 21.05 -1.82 -18.42
N ARG A 207 21.19 -2.93 -17.67
CA ARG A 207 20.81 -2.98 -16.26
C ARG A 207 21.66 -2.05 -15.39
N CYS A 208 22.97 -2.00 -15.63
CA CYS A 208 23.84 -1.05 -14.94
C CYS A 208 23.43 0.42 -15.23
N GLN A 209 23.03 0.73 -16.45
CA GLN A 209 22.55 2.06 -16.82
C GLN A 209 21.30 2.45 -16.02
N THR A 210 20.36 1.53 -15.83
CA THR A 210 19.19 1.76 -14.94
C THR A 210 19.65 2.16 -13.54
N VAL A 211 20.61 1.44 -12.95
CA VAL A 211 21.15 1.79 -11.62
C VAL A 211 21.74 3.19 -11.60
N LEU A 212 22.52 3.55 -12.64
CA LEU A 212 23.19 4.84 -12.70
C LEU A 212 22.24 6.01 -12.98
N ASN A 213 21.11 5.77 -13.64
CA ASN A 213 20.11 6.77 -13.92
C ASN A 213 19.17 7.00 -12.71
N ASP A 214 18.65 5.91 -12.15
CA ASP A 214 17.54 5.97 -11.21
C ASP A 214 18.02 5.87 -9.74
N PHE A 215 19.18 5.23 -9.49
CA PHE A 215 19.69 4.90 -8.16
C PHE A 215 21.13 5.36 -7.91
N GLN A 216 21.58 6.40 -8.56
CA GLN A 216 22.98 6.89 -8.52
C GLN A 216 23.51 7.25 -7.12
N SER A 217 22.62 7.50 -6.16
CA SER A 217 22.99 7.86 -4.79
C SER A 217 23.21 6.65 -3.87
N THR A 218 22.98 5.43 -4.38
CA THR A 218 23.15 4.18 -3.61
C THR A 218 24.56 3.59 -3.78
N ASP A 219 24.98 2.76 -2.82
CA ASP A 219 26.24 2.02 -2.90
C ASP A 219 26.28 1.03 -4.09
N GLN A 220 25.11 0.68 -4.64
CA GLN A 220 24.96 -0.17 -5.82
C GLN A 220 25.45 0.49 -7.09
N ALA A 221 25.51 1.81 -7.15
CA ALA A 221 26.03 2.55 -8.30
C ALA A 221 27.52 2.21 -8.58
N GLU A 222 28.33 2.06 -7.53
CA GLU A 222 29.73 1.65 -7.68
C GLU A 222 29.84 0.22 -8.23
N GLN A 223 29.02 -0.72 -7.72
CA GLN A 223 28.98 -2.09 -8.22
C GLN A 223 28.52 -2.14 -9.70
N ALA A 224 27.54 -1.32 -10.08
CA ALA A 224 27.07 -1.20 -11.44
C ALA A 224 28.16 -0.69 -12.39
N LEU A 225 28.92 0.35 -11.98
CA LEU A 225 30.05 0.87 -12.74
C LEU A 225 31.13 -0.22 -12.96
N GLN A 226 31.42 -1.02 -11.94
CA GLN A 226 32.40 -2.10 -12.08
C GLN A 226 31.93 -3.18 -13.09
N ILE A 227 30.66 -3.64 -12.99
CA ILE A 227 30.10 -4.63 -13.93
C ILE A 227 30.07 -4.05 -15.35
N MET A 228 29.73 -2.77 -15.51
CA MET A 228 29.69 -2.08 -16.79
C MET A 228 31.07 -1.99 -17.41
N LYS A 229 32.11 -1.64 -16.63
CA LYS A 229 33.50 -1.62 -17.06
C LYS A 229 33.95 -3.00 -17.58
N ASP A 230 33.71 -4.04 -16.78
CA ASP A 230 34.10 -5.40 -17.13
C ASP A 230 33.34 -5.90 -18.39
N SER A 231 32.08 -5.50 -18.56
CA SER A 231 31.28 -5.81 -19.74
C SER A 231 31.81 -5.12 -20.99
N TYR A 232 32.17 -3.83 -20.93
CA TYR A 232 32.79 -3.11 -22.05
C TYR A 232 34.16 -3.70 -22.41
N LYS A 233 34.96 -4.10 -21.43
CA LYS A 233 36.23 -4.77 -21.64
C LYS A 233 36.06 -6.11 -22.40
N ALA A 234 35.06 -6.92 -22.00
CA ALA A 234 34.73 -8.17 -22.66
C ALA A 234 34.25 -7.99 -24.12
N LEU A 235 33.65 -6.83 -24.43
CA LEU A 235 33.24 -6.43 -25.79
C LEU A 235 34.37 -5.78 -26.60
N GLY A 236 35.58 -5.57 -26.05
CA GLY A 236 36.71 -4.90 -26.73
C GLY A 236 36.52 -3.39 -26.90
N MET A 237 35.64 -2.75 -26.10
CA MET A 237 35.29 -1.33 -26.22
C MET A 237 36.17 -0.46 -25.29
N GLU A 238 37.49 -0.39 -25.58
CA GLU A 238 38.49 0.24 -24.71
C GLU A 238 38.20 1.73 -24.39
N ASP A 239 37.64 2.48 -25.34
CA ASP A 239 37.28 3.87 -25.09
C ASP A 239 36.21 3.99 -24.01
N LYS A 240 35.22 3.07 -24.01
CA LYS A 240 34.17 3.02 -22.98
C LYS A 240 34.73 2.58 -21.63
N VAL A 241 35.69 1.68 -21.61
CA VAL A 241 36.40 1.30 -20.37
C VAL A 241 37.02 2.52 -19.71
N LYS A 242 37.79 3.32 -20.51
CA LYS A 242 38.42 4.56 -20.00
C LYS A 242 37.41 5.58 -19.49
N ASP A 243 36.22 5.71 -20.16
CA ASP A 243 35.15 6.59 -19.71
C ASP A 243 34.63 6.18 -18.33
N ILE A 244 34.35 4.87 -18.13
CA ILE A 244 33.88 4.36 -16.85
C ILE A 244 34.97 4.49 -15.78
N GLU A 245 36.22 4.24 -16.05
CA GLU A 245 37.34 4.42 -15.10
C GLU A 245 37.45 5.87 -14.62
N ARG A 246 37.25 6.84 -15.51
CA ARG A 246 37.20 8.27 -15.12
C ARG A 246 36.02 8.56 -14.18
N ILE A 247 34.88 7.95 -14.44
CA ILE A 247 33.69 8.12 -13.57
C ILE A 247 33.95 7.49 -12.20
N ILE A 248 34.52 6.30 -12.13
CA ILE A 248 34.86 5.63 -10.85
C ILE A 248 35.83 6.50 -10.04
N GLU A 249 36.91 6.99 -10.66
CA GLU A 249 37.89 7.83 -9.97
C GLU A 249 37.28 9.15 -9.47
N ALA A 250 36.43 9.79 -10.27
CA ALA A 250 35.75 11.01 -9.87
C ALA A 250 34.77 10.82 -8.68
N ASN A 251 34.23 9.61 -8.50
CA ASN A 251 33.30 9.30 -7.43
C ASN A 251 33.95 8.66 -6.19
N LYS A 252 35.24 8.37 -6.20
CA LYS A 252 35.98 7.63 -5.16
C LYS A 252 35.81 8.22 -3.75
N ASN A 253 35.64 9.54 -3.63
CA ASN A 253 35.49 10.25 -2.36
C ASN A 253 34.03 10.69 -2.09
N ARG A 254 33.07 10.23 -2.89
CA ARG A 254 31.66 10.60 -2.69
C ARG A 254 31.12 9.85 -1.47
N PRO A 255 30.56 10.53 -0.45
CA PRO A 255 29.95 9.85 0.67
C PRO A 255 28.77 9.01 0.21
N SER A 256 28.69 7.76 0.67
CA SER A 256 27.55 6.91 0.38
C SER A 256 26.30 7.43 1.09
N GLN A 257 25.13 7.19 0.50
CA GLN A 257 23.86 7.60 1.10
C GLN A 257 23.64 6.99 2.50
N LYS A 258 24.19 5.80 2.72
CA LYS A 258 24.18 5.13 4.03
C LYS A 258 24.96 5.91 5.12
N SER A 259 26.02 6.61 4.74
CA SER A 259 26.76 7.49 5.65
C SER A 259 26.03 8.79 5.92
N VAL A 260 25.35 9.36 4.91
CA VAL A 260 24.52 10.56 5.04
C VAL A 260 23.32 10.29 5.96
N GLN A 261 22.70 9.13 5.82
CA GLN A 261 21.56 8.73 6.65
C GLN A 261 21.94 8.53 8.12
N ARG A 262 23.12 7.94 8.43
CA ARG A 262 23.63 7.86 9.80
C ARG A 262 23.84 9.24 10.44
N VAL A 263 24.22 10.24 9.67
CA VAL A 263 24.36 11.63 10.14
C VAL A 263 23.01 12.28 10.37
N MET A 264 21.98 11.96 9.57
CA MET A 264 20.61 12.47 9.75
C MET A 264 19.85 11.78 10.88
N GLN A 265 20.21 10.55 11.25
CA GLN A 265 19.67 9.78 12.38
C GLN A 265 20.36 10.08 13.72
N ALA A 266 21.43 10.91 13.72
CA ALA A 266 21.98 11.39 14.98
C ALA A 266 20.86 12.08 15.78
N PRO A 267 20.70 11.78 17.09
CA PRO A 267 19.56 12.24 17.86
C PRO A 267 19.46 13.76 17.77
N GLN A 268 18.40 14.24 17.14
CA GLN A 268 18.02 15.63 17.23
C GLN A 268 17.63 15.84 18.70
N VAL A 269 18.31 16.74 19.34
CA VAL A 269 18.06 17.17 20.72
C VAL A 269 16.55 17.34 20.89
N GLU A 270 15.96 16.55 21.80
CA GLU A 270 14.54 16.64 22.14
C GLU A 270 14.20 18.10 22.42
N ALA A 271 13.19 18.61 21.73
CA ALA A 271 12.60 19.88 22.10
C ALA A 271 12.01 19.73 23.51
N PRO A 272 12.18 20.71 24.41
CA PRO A 272 11.62 20.65 25.76
C PRO A 272 10.10 20.47 25.68
N GLN A 273 9.58 19.57 26.55
CA GLN A 273 8.16 19.21 26.70
C GLN A 273 7.29 20.41 27.02
#